data_64c66eacdf607247dd77eab8c4c967ee
#
_entry.id   64c66eacdf607247dd77eab8c4c967ee
#
_cell.length_a   1.000
_cell.length_b   1.000
_cell.length_c   1.000
_cell.angle_alpha   90.00
_cell.angle_beta   90.00
_cell.angle_gamma   90.00
#
_symmetry.space_group_name_H-M   'P 1'
#
loop_
_entity.id
_entity.type
_entity.pdbx_description
1 polymer ?
#
loop_
_entity_poly.entity_id
_entity_poly.type
_entity_poly.pdbx_seq_one_letter_code
_entity_poly.pdbx_strand_id
1 'polypeptide(L)'
;MNRSIHLQPDELSRLVVQAATNAQSEGFWTGEGSAAEDAARHLVRFLGLLAGGDDDLDERELNLFAQIYAAATGSHLPEDELRASVRESVSVADDPEQVEAFLSTTPPFLRAVITMDRARGTRNAEQVVTAMSGLALALLAADGKAEVEEDAVFTTHLGHLRREIGSLGSST
;
A
#
# COMPACT_ATOMS: atom_id res chain seq x y z
N MET A 1 -14.33 -3.47 -26.95
CA MET A 1 -12.93 -3.84 -26.67
C MET A 1 -12.47 -3.14 -25.38
N ASN A 2 -12.58 -3.82 -24.25
CA ASN A 2 -12.02 -3.32 -23.01
C ASN A 2 -10.49 -3.50 -23.09
N ARG A 3 -9.79 -2.42 -23.40
CA ARG A 3 -8.37 -2.33 -23.11
C ARG A 3 -8.26 -2.22 -21.59
N SER A 4 -8.08 -3.34 -20.92
CA SER A 4 -7.58 -3.32 -19.56
C SER A 4 -6.21 -2.66 -19.63
N ILE A 5 -6.15 -1.41 -19.23
CA ILE A 5 -4.89 -0.70 -19.05
C ILE A 5 -4.23 -1.37 -17.86
N HIS A 6 -3.34 -2.33 -18.13
CA HIS A 6 -2.49 -2.91 -17.09
C HIS A 6 -1.43 -1.88 -16.73
N LEU A 7 -1.73 -1.07 -15.73
CA LEU A 7 -0.75 -0.15 -15.18
C LEU A 7 0.43 -0.97 -14.61
N GLN A 8 1.64 -0.50 -14.86
CA GLN A 8 2.84 -1.12 -14.33
C GLN A 8 2.97 -0.85 -12.83
N PRO A 9 3.69 -1.71 -12.05
CA PRO A 9 3.85 -1.51 -10.63
C PRO A 9 4.38 -0.14 -10.22
N ASP A 10 5.28 0.45 -10.99
CA ASP A 10 5.80 1.80 -10.73
C ASP A 10 4.73 2.88 -10.91
N GLU A 11 3.83 2.72 -11.88
CA GLU A 11 2.70 3.63 -12.10
C GLU A 11 1.67 3.52 -10.96
N LEU A 12 1.39 2.29 -10.50
CA LEU A 12 0.50 2.04 -9.37
C LEU A 12 1.06 2.64 -8.08
N SER A 13 2.35 2.46 -7.83
CA SER A 13 3.03 3.03 -6.66
C SER A 13 3.00 4.56 -6.67
N ARG A 14 3.25 5.18 -7.82
CA ARG A 14 3.15 6.64 -7.99
C ARG A 14 1.74 7.15 -7.74
N LEU A 15 0.74 6.43 -8.20
CA LEU A 15 -0.66 6.80 -7.98
C LEU A 15 -0.98 6.88 -6.49
N VAL A 16 -0.58 5.88 -5.70
CA VAL A 16 -0.80 5.86 -4.25
C VAL A 16 -0.06 7.02 -3.57
N VAL A 17 1.21 7.20 -3.89
CA VAL A 17 2.05 8.26 -3.32
C VAL A 17 1.53 9.65 -3.73
N GLN A 18 1.10 9.81 -4.97
CA GLN A 18 0.56 11.08 -5.46
C GLN A 18 -0.74 11.46 -4.75
N ALA A 19 -1.63 10.49 -4.50
CA ALA A 19 -2.84 10.74 -3.73
C ALA A 19 -2.53 11.24 -2.31
N ALA A 20 -1.55 10.61 -1.65
CA ALA A 20 -1.08 11.05 -0.33
C ALA A 20 -0.49 12.46 -0.37
N THR A 21 0.34 12.74 -1.37
CA THR A 21 0.95 14.07 -1.57
C THR A 21 -0.10 15.15 -1.81
N ASN A 22 -1.12 14.84 -2.60
CA ASN A 22 -2.23 15.78 -2.87
C ASN A 22 -3.02 16.08 -1.59
N ALA A 23 -3.33 15.06 -0.78
CA ALA A 23 -4.01 15.26 0.50
C ALA A 23 -3.19 16.14 1.44
N GLN A 24 -1.88 15.97 1.48
CA GLN A 24 -0.99 16.83 2.27
C GLN A 24 -0.94 18.27 1.76
N SER A 25 -0.78 18.47 0.46
CA SER A 25 -0.70 19.81 -0.11
C SER A 25 -2.02 20.59 0.02
N GLU A 26 -3.14 19.91 0.11
CA GLU A 26 -4.45 20.53 0.35
C GLU A 26 -4.79 20.69 1.86
N GLY A 27 -3.88 20.34 2.76
CA GLY A 27 -4.02 20.57 4.19
C GLY A 27 -4.79 19.50 4.97
N PHE A 28 -5.02 18.33 4.39
CA PHE A 28 -5.74 17.23 5.04
C PHE A 28 -4.83 16.27 5.83
N TRP A 29 -3.51 16.39 5.69
CA TRP A 29 -2.55 15.58 6.43
C TRP A 29 -2.25 16.21 7.78
N THR A 30 -2.42 15.43 8.86
CA THR A 30 -2.19 15.86 10.25
C THR A 30 -1.09 15.07 10.96
N GLY A 31 -0.48 14.09 10.27
CA GLY A 31 0.57 13.26 10.84
C GLY A 31 1.94 13.94 10.85
N GLU A 32 2.88 13.28 11.50
CA GLU A 32 4.30 13.67 11.47
C GLU A 32 4.95 13.21 10.17
N GLY A 33 5.95 13.95 9.70
CA GLY A 33 6.63 13.66 8.44
C GLY A 33 5.74 13.92 7.23
N SER A 34 6.00 13.23 6.13
CA SER A 34 5.22 13.38 4.91
C SER A 34 4.18 12.27 4.74
N ALA A 35 3.03 12.61 4.15
CA ALA A 35 2.02 11.63 3.78
C ALA A 35 2.55 10.62 2.75
N ALA A 36 3.45 11.04 1.87
CA ALA A 36 4.10 10.16 0.90
C ALA A 36 4.96 9.08 1.57
N GLU A 37 5.72 9.43 2.60
CA GLU A 37 6.50 8.47 3.38
C GLU A 37 5.62 7.48 4.13
N ASP A 38 4.52 7.95 4.70
CA ASP A 38 3.54 7.11 5.37
C ASP A 38 2.92 6.11 4.39
N ALA A 39 2.55 6.57 3.20
CA ALA A 39 2.02 5.72 2.13
C ALA A 39 3.02 4.65 1.69
N ALA A 40 4.29 5.02 1.48
CA ALA A 40 5.34 4.07 1.10
C ALA A 40 5.58 3.03 2.19
N ARG A 41 5.65 3.44 3.44
CA ARG A 41 5.83 2.54 4.59
C ARG A 41 4.68 1.55 4.69
N HIS A 42 3.45 2.00 4.48
CA HIS A 42 2.27 1.15 4.48
C HIS A 42 2.31 0.13 3.34
N LEU A 43 2.63 0.55 2.11
CA LEU A 43 2.75 -0.34 0.96
C LEU A 43 3.81 -1.42 1.19
N VAL A 44 4.98 -1.05 1.67
CA VAL A 44 6.08 -2.00 1.95
C VAL A 44 5.66 -3.02 3.00
N ARG A 45 5.01 -2.59 4.07
CA ARG A 45 4.52 -3.49 5.11
C ARG A 45 3.42 -4.42 4.60
N PHE A 46 2.46 -3.90 3.87
CA PHE A 46 1.37 -4.69 3.29
C PHE A 46 1.89 -5.75 2.31
N LEU A 47 2.72 -5.34 1.36
CA LEU A 47 3.30 -6.25 0.38
C LEU A 47 4.30 -7.22 1.02
N GLY A 48 5.04 -6.79 2.03
CA GLY A 48 5.93 -7.64 2.81
C GLY A 48 5.18 -8.74 3.56
N LEU A 49 4.03 -8.43 4.15
CA LEU A 49 3.16 -9.44 4.78
C LEU A 49 2.60 -10.42 3.76
N LEU A 50 2.25 -9.96 2.55
CA LEU A 50 1.83 -10.83 1.45
C LEU A 50 2.94 -11.77 0.99
N ALA A 51 4.18 -11.30 0.96
CA ALA A 51 5.35 -12.11 0.60
C ALA A 51 5.70 -13.16 1.67
N GLY A 52 4.96 -13.21 2.79
CA GLY A 52 5.14 -14.19 3.85
C GLY A 52 6.27 -13.91 4.83
N GLY A 53 6.86 -12.72 4.78
CA GLY A 53 7.94 -12.30 5.68
C GLY A 53 9.23 -13.12 5.54
N ASP A 54 9.40 -13.87 4.45
CA ASP A 54 10.60 -14.67 4.18
C ASP A 54 11.83 -13.77 4.04
N ASP A 55 12.93 -14.18 4.69
CA ASP A 55 14.24 -13.55 4.57
C ASP A 55 14.81 -13.62 3.15
N ASP A 56 14.23 -14.46 2.29
CA ASP A 56 14.61 -14.66 0.89
C ASP A 56 13.71 -13.84 -0.05
N LEU A 57 13.92 -12.53 -0.07
CA LEU A 57 13.38 -11.68 -1.11
C LEU A 57 14.11 -11.98 -2.42
N ASP A 58 13.38 -12.44 -3.44
CA ASP A 58 13.95 -12.62 -4.77
C ASP A 58 14.16 -11.26 -5.47
N GLU A 59 14.85 -11.28 -6.61
CA GLU A 59 15.14 -10.05 -7.37
C GLU A 59 13.87 -9.32 -7.83
N ARG A 60 12.78 -10.04 -8.12
CA ARG A 60 11.52 -9.45 -8.59
C ARG A 60 10.80 -8.71 -7.46
N GLU A 61 10.76 -9.33 -6.30
CA GLU A 61 10.22 -8.70 -5.09
C GLU A 61 11.03 -7.46 -4.69
N LEU A 62 12.36 -7.55 -4.70
CA LEU A 62 13.25 -6.42 -4.44
C LEU A 62 13.05 -5.28 -5.44
N ASN A 63 12.89 -5.58 -6.73
CA ASN A 63 12.61 -4.58 -7.74
C ASN A 63 11.29 -3.86 -7.48
N LEU A 64 10.26 -4.58 -7.06
CA LEU A 64 8.98 -4.00 -6.70
C LEU A 64 9.10 -3.05 -5.51
N PHE A 65 9.78 -3.47 -4.44
CA PHE A 65 10.02 -2.61 -3.28
C PHE A 65 10.89 -1.39 -3.63
N ALA A 66 11.90 -1.57 -4.48
CA ALA A 66 12.73 -0.46 -4.97
C ALA A 66 11.89 0.58 -5.73
N GLN A 67 10.96 0.15 -6.55
CA GLN A 67 10.05 1.03 -7.27
C GLN A 67 9.14 1.82 -6.34
N ILE A 68 8.63 1.19 -5.28
CA ILE A 68 7.81 1.85 -4.26
C ILE A 68 8.61 2.95 -3.56
N TYR A 69 9.81 2.65 -3.11
CA TYR A 69 10.67 3.63 -2.46
C TYR A 69 11.05 4.78 -3.40
N ALA A 70 11.40 4.48 -4.65
CA ALA A 70 11.70 5.50 -5.64
C ALA A 70 10.50 6.41 -5.91
N ALA A 71 9.29 5.87 -5.97
CA ALA A 71 8.07 6.65 -6.14
C ALA A 71 7.81 7.59 -4.96
N ALA A 72 8.12 7.15 -3.74
CA ALA A 72 7.88 7.93 -2.51
C ALA A 72 8.95 9.01 -2.27
N THR A 73 10.22 8.68 -2.53
CA THR A 73 11.37 9.52 -2.12
C THR A 73 12.08 10.19 -3.30
N GLY A 74 11.84 9.74 -4.52
CA GLY A 74 12.59 10.17 -5.71
C GLY A 74 14.03 9.63 -5.77
N SER A 75 14.39 8.74 -4.84
CA SER A 75 15.75 8.21 -4.70
C SER A 75 15.74 6.70 -4.71
N HIS A 76 16.83 6.10 -5.17
CA HIS A 76 17.04 4.66 -5.10
C HIS A 76 17.82 4.31 -3.84
N LEU A 77 17.30 3.37 -3.03
CA LEU A 77 18.03 2.80 -1.91
C LEU A 77 19.01 1.74 -2.41
N PRO A 78 20.24 1.66 -1.84
CA PRO A 78 21.10 0.51 -2.04
C PRO A 78 20.41 -0.79 -1.62
N GLU A 79 20.74 -1.90 -2.25
CA GLU A 79 20.08 -3.19 -2.02
C GLU A 79 20.09 -3.60 -0.54
N ASP A 80 21.21 -3.41 0.16
CA ASP A 80 21.34 -3.77 1.58
C ASP A 80 20.41 -2.95 2.47
N GLU A 81 20.27 -1.65 2.21
CA GLU A 81 19.36 -0.77 2.93
C GLU A 81 17.89 -1.11 2.61
N LEU A 82 17.60 -1.45 1.36
CA LEU A 82 16.27 -1.87 0.95
C LEU A 82 15.87 -3.17 1.66
N ARG A 83 16.73 -4.17 1.68
CA ARG A 83 16.50 -5.44 2.39
C ARG A 83 16.27 -5.22 3.88
N ALA A 84 17.09 -4.38 4.51
CA ALA A 84 16.95 -4.04 5.92
C ALA A 84 15.61 -3.34 6.21
N SER A 85 15.21 -2.41 5.35
CA SER A 85 13.95 -1.67 5.48
C SER A 85 12.73 -2.58 5.33
N VAL A 86 12.74 -3.49 4.36
CA VAL A 86 11.67 -4.47 4.17
C VAL A 86 11.60 -5.42 5.38
N ARG A 87 12.74 -5.93 5.85
CA ARG A 87 12.82 -6.81 7.03
C ARG A 87 12.26 -6.14 8.26
N GLU A 88 12.59 -4.90 8.52
CA GLU A 88 12.04 -4.11 9.63
C GLU A 88 10.53 -3.96 9.50
N SER A 89 10.05 -3.65 8.30
CA SER A 89 8.62 -3.49 8.04
C SER A 89 7.81 -4.75 8.25
N VAL A 90 8.38 -5.93 7.97
CA VAL A 90 7.71 -7.23 8.15
C VAL A 90 7.99 -7.89 9.50
N SER A 91 8.78 -7.28 10.37
CA SER A 91 9.04 -7.81 11.72
C SER A 91 7.75 -8.00 12.53
N VAL A 92 6.69 -7.26 12.20
CA VAL A 92 5.35 -7.43 12.80
C VAL A 92 4.70 -8.77 12.46
N ALA A 93 5.18 -9.47 11.42
CA ALA A 93 4.64 -10.77 11.01
C ALA A 93 4.83 -11.86 12.08
N ASP A 94 5.78 -11.69 12.98
CA ASP A 94 6.05 -12.61 14.09
C ASP A 94 5.05 -12.47 15.25
N ASP A 95 4.26 -11.39 15.25
CA ASP A 95 3.26 -11.12 16.28
C ASP A 95 1.85 -11.07 15.66
N PRO A 96 1.02 -12.12 15.87
CA PRO A 96 -0.33 -12.18 15.30
C PRO A 96 -1.23 -11.00 15.70
N GLU A 97 -1.08 -10.46 16.90
CA GLU A 97 -1.87 -9.30 17.35
C GLU A 97 -1.51 -8.04 16.57
N GLN A 98 -0.24 -7.83 16.28
CA GLN A 98 0.22 -6.71 15.46
C GLN A 98 -0.23 -6.84 14.00
N VAL A 99 -0.21 -8.05 13.45
CA VAL A 99 -0.73 -8.32 12.11
C VAL A 99 -2.22 -8.00 12.03
N GLU A 100 -3.01 -8.51 12.98
CA GLU A 100 -4.46 -8.24 13.04
C GLU A 100 -4.74 -6.73 13.18
N ALA A 101 -4.01 -6.04 14.05
CA ALA A 101 -4.14 -4.60 14.22
C ALA A 101 -3.82 -3.84 12.92
N PHE A 102 -2.77 -4.23 12.22
CA PHE A 102 -2.41 -3.65 10.92
C PHE A 102 -3.51 -3.86 9.87
N LEU A 103 -4.01 -5.09 9.74
CA LEU A 103 -5.03 -5.44 8.74
C LEU A 103 -6.39 -4.78 9.00
N SER A 104 -6.69 -4.46 10.24
CA SER A 104 -7.97 -3.85 10.66
C SER A 104 -7.88 -2.33 10.85
N THR A 105 -6.75 -1.71 10.55
CA THR A 105 -6.53 -0.27 10.73
C THR A 105 -6.38 0.43 9.38
N THR A 106 -7.07 1.54 9.20
CA THR A 106 -6.88 2.42 8.04
C THR A 106 -5.63 3.27 8.24
N PRO A 107 -4.65 3.24 7.33
CA PRO A 107 -3.43 4.01 7.50
C PRO A 107 -3.69 5.52 7.47
N PRO A 108 -2.89 6.32 8.18
CA PRO A 108 -3.11 7.77 8.29
C PRO A 108 -3.18 8.49 6.94
N PHE A 109 -2.32 8.14 5.98
CA PHE A 109 -2.35 8.77 4.65
C PHE A 109 -3.69 8.54 3.95
N LEU A 110 -4.26 7.34 4.06
CA LEU A 110 -5.54 7.02 3.42
C LEU A 110 -6.70 7.74 4.10
N ARG A 111 -6.64 7.92 5.41
CA ARG A 111 -7.62 8.76 6.13
C ARG A 111 -7.60 10.20 5.62
N ALA A 112 -6.43 10.75 5.37
CA ALA A 112 -6.27 12.07 4.79
C ALA A 112 -6.89 12.15 3.38
N VAL A 113 -6.65 11.14 2.55
CA VAL A 113 -7.25 11.04 1.20
C VAL A 113 -8.77 10.94 1.29
N ILE A 114 -9.31 10.11 2.18
CA ILE A 114 -10.76 9.96 2.40
C ILE A 114 -11.37 11.29 2.85
N THR A 115 -10.72 12.01 3.76
CA THR A 115 -11.19 13.31 4.23
C THR A 115 -11.21 14.34 3.10
N MET A 116 -10.16 14.35 2.28
CA MET A 116 -10.10 15.19 1.08
C MET A 116 -11.22 14.85 0.10
N ASP A 117 -11.46 13.58 -0.16
CA ASP A 117 -12.51 13.12 -1.07
C ASP A 117 -13.89 13.59 -0.63
N ARG A 118 -14.17 13.53 0.66
CA ARG A 118 -15.42 14.03 1.22
C ARG A 118 -15.58 15.54 1.02
N ALA A 119 -14.52 16.28 1.26
CA ALA A 119 -14.54 17.74 1.12
C ALA A 119 -14.66 18.19 -0.34
N ARG A 120 -14.14 17.41 -1.27
CA ARG A 120 -14.03 17.76 -2.69
C ARG A 120 -15.04 17.02 -3.60
N GLY A 121 -15.71 15.98 -3.10
CA GLY A 121 -16.59 15.14 -3.91
C GLY A 121 -15.82 14.27 -4.91
N THR A 122 -14.62 13.84 -4.56
CA THR A 122 -13.75 13.00 -5.40
C THR A 122 -13.69 11.56 -4.90
N ARG A 123 -13.00 10.67 -5.64
CA ARG A 123 -12.89 9.24 -5.33
C ARG A 123 -11.46 8.74 -5.40
N ASN A 124 -10.52 9.53 -4.91
CA ASN A 124 -9.11 9.16 -4.92
C ASN A 124 -8.80 7.95 -4.02
N ALA A 125 -9.51 7.81 -2.90
CA ALA A 125 -9.33 6.67 -2.00
C ALA A 125 -9.68 5.33 -2.67
N GLU A 126 -10.73 5.28 -3.47
CA GLU A 126 -11.07 4.08 -4.26
C GLU A 126 -9.96 3.74 -5.25
N GLN A 127 -9.38 4.73 -5.90
CA GLN A 127 -8.25 4.55 -6.83
C GLN A 127 -7.01 4.05 -6.09
N VAL A 128 -6.74 4.55 -4.90
CA VAL A 128 -5.63 4.08 -4.05
C VAL A 128 -5.79 2.60 -3.72
N VAL A 129 -6.96 2.19 -3.24
CA VAL A 129 -7.23 0.78 -2.90
C VAL A 129 -7.15 -0.13 -4.13
N THR A 130 -7.64 0.34 -5.28
CA THR A 130 -7.52 -0.39 -6.55
C THR A 130 -6.06 -0.54 -6.96
N ALA A 131 -5.23 0.50 -6.79
CA ALA A 131 -3.80 0.44 -7.06
C ALA A 131 -3.07 -0.52 -6.11
N MET A 132 -3.41 -0.52 -4.83
CA MET A 132 -2.88 -1.47 -3.85
C MET A 132 -3.23 -2.92 -4.24
N SER A 133 -4.46 -3.15 -4.69
CA SER A 133 -4.88 -4.45 -5.21
C SER A 133 -4.04 -4.88 -6.42
N GLY A 134 -3.79 -3.97 -7.35
CA GLY A 134 -2.94 -4.23 -8.53
C GLY A 134 -1.51 -4.58 -8.16
N LEU A 135 -0.92 -3.87 -7.19
CA LEU A 135 0.43 -4.15 -6.68
C LEU A 135 0.50 -5.53 -6.02
N ALA A 136 -0.49 -5.86 -5.20
CA ALA A 136 -0.57 -7.17 -4.54
C ALA A 136 -0.67 -8.31 -5.56
N LEU A 137 -1.51 -8.15 -6.59
CA LEU A 137 -1.63 -9.14 -7.66
C LEU A 137 -0.33 -9.28 -8.48
N ALA A 138 0.39 -8.18 -8.72
CA ALA A 138 1.68 -8.22 -9.38
C ALA A 138 2.72 -9.00 -8.56
N LEU A 139 2.73 -8.81 -7.25
CA LEU A 139 3.60 -9.55 -6.34
C LEU A 139 3.29 -11.05 -6.33
N LEU A 140 2.01 -11.42 -6.20
CA LEU A 140 1.57 -12.80 -6.19
C LEU A 140 1.86 -13.51 -7.53
N ALA A 141 1.70 -12.81 -8.64
CA ALA A 141 2.02 -13.33 -9.97
C ALA A 141 3.53 -13.56 -10.16
N ALA A 142 4.37 -12.69 -9.59
CA ALA A 142 5.83 -12.82 -9.66
C ALA A 142 6.34 -14.02 -8.86
N ASP A 143 5.70 -14.33 -7.74
CA ASP A 143 6.08 -15.43 -6.84
C ASP A 143 5.59 -16.81 -7.35
N GLY A 144 4.60 -16.86 -8.22
CA GLY A 144 4.01 -18.10 -8.73
C GLY A 144 3.34 -18.97 -7.67
N LYS A 145 3.18 -18.46 -6.46
CA LYS A 145 2.59 -19.14 -5.32
C LYS A 145 1.42 -18.34 -4.76
N ALA A 146 0.22 -18.60 -5.25
CA ALA A 146 -0.99 -18.18 -4.56
C ALA A 146 -1.21 -19.14 -3.37
N GLU A 147 -0.53 -18.94 -2.25
CA GLU A 147 -0.83 -19.66 -1.03
C GLU A 147 -2.08 -19.08 -0.36
N VAL A 148 -2.88 -19.94 0.25
CA VAL A 148 -4.17 -19.57 0.86
C VAL A 148 -4.01 -18.51 1.96
N GLU A 149 -2.87 -18.49 2.65
CA GLU A 149 -2.55 -17.52 3.70
C GLU A 149 -2.31 -16.11 3.14
N GLU A 150 -1.71 -16.02 1.94
CA GLU A 150 -1.51 -14.75 1.25
C GLU A 150 -2.85 -14.14 0.81
N ASP A 151 -3.77 -14.97 0.31
CA ASP A 151 -5.13 -14.56 -0.02
C ASP A 151 -5.88 -14.00 1.20
N ALA A 152 -5.66 -14.55 2.38
CA ALA A 152 -6.30 -14.07 3.61
C ALA A 152 -5.84 -12.65 4.00
N VAL A 153 -4.55 -12.35 3.93
CA VAL A 153 -4.00 -11.00 4.19
C VAL A 153 -4.57 -10.00 3.18
N PHE A 154 -4.52 -10.34 1.92
CA PHE A 154 -5.06 -9.53 0.83
C PHE A 154 -6.54 -9.22 1.03
N THR A 155 -7.37 -10.25 1.19
CA THR A 155 -8.82 -10.13 1.29
C THR A 155 -9.23 -9.37 2.55
N THR A 156 -8.60 -9.66 3.68
CA THR A 156 -8.92 -9.03 4.97
C THR A 156 -8.61 -7.54 4.95
N HIS A 157 -7.41 -7.16 4.50
CA HIS A 157 -7.00 -5.77 4.53
C HIS A 157 -7.75 -4.91 3.52
N LEU A 158 -7.78 -5.33 2.26
CA LEU A 158 -8.49 -4.58 1.22
C LEU A 158 -9.99 -4.56 1.46
N GLY A 159 -10.55 -5.62 2.00
CA GLY A 159 -11.95 -5.66 2.43
C GLY A 159 -12.24 -4.64 3.53
N HIS A 160 -11.35 -4.52 4.52
CA HIS A 160 -11.46 -3.50 5.57
C HIS A 160 -11.41 -2.08 4.98
N LEU A 161 -10.43 -1.79 4.13
CA LEU A 161 -10.28 -0.46 3.51
C LEU A 161 -11.49 -0.09 2.64
N ARG A 162 -12.03 -1.03 1.88
CA ARG A 162 -13.23 -0.81 1.06
C ARG A 162 -14.47 -0.52 1.92
N ARG A 163 -14.62 -1.20 3.05
CA ARG A 163 -15.71 -0.92 3.99
C ARG A 163 -15.59 0.47 4.60
N GLU A 164 -14.38 0.87 4.98
CA GLU A 164 -14.12 2.22 5.50
C GLU A 164 -14.49 3.30 4.49
N ILE A 165 -14.11 3.14 3.25
CA ILE A 165 -14.46 4.06 2.16
C ILE A 165 -15.98 4.09 1.93
N GLY A 166 -16.63 2.93 1.91
CA GLY A 166 -18.06 2.79 1.68
C GLY A 166 -18.93 3.32 2.81
N SER A 167 -18.55 3.08 4.08
CA SER A 167 -19.29 3.56 5.26
C SER A 167 -19.33 5.08 5.35
N LEU A 168 -18.36 5.74 4.77
CA LEU A 168 -18.21 7.18 4.76
C LEU A 168 -19.02 7.85 3.62
N GLY A 169 -19.41 7.08 2.59
CA GLY A 169 -20.29 7.54 1.50
C GLY A 169 -21.77 7.48 1.84
N SER A 170 -22.15 6.82 2.91
CA SER A 170 -23.56 6.57 3.29
C SER A 170 -24.12 7.57 4.32
N SER A 171 -23.32 8.51 4.79
CA SER A 171 -23.76 9.56 5.72
C SER A 171 -24.22 10.79 4.97
N THR A 172 -25.40 10.74 4.39
CA THR A 172 -26.16 11.92 3.95
C THR A 172 -27.30 12.19 4.93
#